data_7269bf27e099aeb6325a28292746c99b
#
_entry.id   7269bf27e099aeb6325a28292746c99b
#
_cell.length_a   1.000
_cell.length_b   1.000
_cell.length_c   1.000
_cell.angle_alpha   90.00
_cell.angle_beta   90.00
_cell.angle_gamma   90.00
#
_symmetry.space_group_name_H-M   'P 1'
#
loop_
_entity.id
_entity.type
_entity.pdbx_description
1 polymer ?
#
loop_
_entity_poly.entity_id
_entity_poly.type
_entity_poly.pdbx_seq_one_letter_code
_entity_poly.pdbx_strand_id
1 'polypeptide(L)'
;MNKEQQFQVKINELRALAKEQNMRVSTSQIEELFSEIGMPKELLGPVYDYLKAKNIAIDDEIIDTDAIMDEEDRNYLDLYLCELGELNEYTEGEKEAFYISAMAGHKESQKRVIEVMLPQVIDIAKLYLNQGVSIEDLIGEGNVALTMGVGLSLIHI
;
A
#
# COMPACT_ATOMS: atom_id res chain seq x y z
N MET A 1 2.64 -11.97 -30.14
CA MET A 1 3.05 -12.05 -28.72
C MET A 1 2.81 -13.48 -28.25
N ASN A 2 3.79 -14.13 -27.64
CA ASN A 2 3.67 -15.50 -27.16
C ASN A 2 2.70 -15.53 -25.95
N LYS A 3 2.01 -16.67 -25.72
CA LYS A 3 1.08 -16.82 -24.58
C LYS A 3 1.72 -16.53 -23.22
N GLU A 4 3.00 -16.85 -23.04
CA GLU A 4 3.75 -16.52 -21.83
C GLU A 4 3.93 -15.00 -21.64
N GLN A 5 4.20 -14.28 -22.72
CA GLN A 5 4.32 -12.82 -22.67
C GLN A 5 2.98 -12.15 -22.35
N GLN A 6 1.89 -12.65 -22.94
CA GLN A 6 0.54 -12.17 -22.61
C GLN A 6 0.19 -12.41 -21.14
N PHE A 7 0.53 -13.58 -20.62
CA PHE A 7 0.33 -13.91 -19.21
C PHE A 7 1.12 -12.98 -18.28
N GLN A 8 2.40 -12.71 -18.58
CA GLN A 8 3.23 -11.79 -17.80
C GLN A 8 2.68 -10.36 -17.79
N VAL A 9 2.18 -9.89 -18.94
CA VAL A 9 1.52 -8.58 -19.04
C VAL A 9 0.30 -8.55 -18.11
N LYS A 10 -0.55 -9.57 -18.15
CA LYS A 10 -1.76 -9.63 -17.31
C LYS A 10 -1.46 -9.75 -15.81
N ILE A 11 -0.41 -10.45 -15.43
CA ILE A 11 0.06 -10.47 -14.03
C ILE A 11 0.51 -9.07 -13.59
N ASN A 12 1.21 -8.32 -14.44
CA ASN A 12 1.65 -6.97 -14.11
C ASN A 12 0.46 -5.99 -14.01
N GLU A 13 -0.52 -6.10 -14.91
CA GLU A 13 -1.78 -5.33 -14.85
C GLU A 13 -2.54 -5.64 -13.55
N LEU A 14 -2.65 -6.92 -13.19
CA LEU A 14 -3.29 -7.36 -11.94
C LEU A 14 -2.58 -6.82 -10.69
N ARG A 15 -1.25 -6.78 -10.71
CA ARG A 15 -0.47 -6.17 -9.61
C ARG A 15 -0.68 -4.66 -9.50
N ALA A 16 -0.75 -3.97 -10.63
CA ALA A 16 -1.03 -2.53 -10.64
C ALA A 16 -2.43 -2.26 -10.07
N LEU A 17 -3.43 -3.01 -10.54
CA LEU A 17 -4.81 -2.94 -10.04
C LEU A 17 -4.88 -3.22 -8.52
N ALA A 18 -4.18 -4.26 -8.05
CA ALA A 18 -4.13 -4.59 -6.63
C ALA A 18 -3.52 -3.45 -5.79
N LYS A 19 -2.48 -2.79 -6.29
CA LYS A 19 -1.88 -1.63 -5.60
C LYS A 19 -2.84 -0.45 -5.50
N GLU A 20 -3.60 -0.18 -6.56
CA GLU A 20 -4.62 0.88 -6.56
C GLU A 20 -5.78 0.58 -5.59
N GLN A 21 -6.06 -0.70 -5.36
CA GLN A 21 -7.15 -1.19 -4.50
C GLN A 21 -6.67 -1.66 -3.12
N ASN A 22 -5.60 -1.07 -2.58
CA ASN A 22 -5.07 -1.41 -1.25
C ASN A 22 -4.75 -2.90 -1.06
N MET A 23 -4.09 -3.50 -2.05
CA MET A 23 -3.71 -4.93 -2.07
C MET A 23 -4.91 -5.89 -2.05
N ARG A 24 -6.01 -5.51 -2.71
CA ARG A 24 -7.23 -6.31 -2.84
C ARG A 24 -7.65 -6.41 -4.30
N VAL A 25 -8.20 -7.55 -4.67
CA VAL A 25 -8.79 -7.79 -5.99
C VAL A 25 -9.99 -8.72 -5.84
N SER A 26 -10.99 -8.58 -6.72
CA SER A 26 -12.12 -9.52 -6.75
C SER A 26 -11.86 -10.68 -7.71
N THR A 27 -12.46 -11.83 -7.43
CA THR A 27 -12.44 -12.97 -8.36
C THR A 27 -12.96 -12.57 -9.74
N SER A 28 -14.01 -11.74 -9.81
CA SER A 28 -14.55 -11.25 -11.07
C SER A 28 -13.53 -10.45 -11.89
N GLN A 29 -12.75 -9.58 -11.25
CA GLN A 29 -11.69 -8.82 -11.90
C GLN A 29 -10.57 -9.71 -12.43
N ILE A 30 -10.18 -10.73 -11.66
CA ILE A 30 -9.17 -11.71 -12.07
C ILE A 30 -9.68 -12.49 -13.30
N GLU A 31 -10.90 -13.01 -13.24
CA GLU A 31 -11.50 -13.76 -14.32
C GLU A 31 -11.64 -12.93 -15.60
N GLU A 32 -12.12 -11.69 -15.50
CA GLU A 32 -12.25 -10.76 -16.62
C GLU A 32 -10.90 -10.50 -17.28
N LEU A 33 -9.88 -10.15 -16.49
CA LEU A 33 -8.55 -9.83 -16.98
C LEU A 33 -7.88 -11.00 -17.73
N PHE A 34 -8.04 -12.23 -17.23
CA PHE A 34 -7.46 -13.42 -17.85
C PHE A 34 -8.32 -14.02 -18.95
N SER A 35 -9.62 -13.68 -19.01
CA SER A 35 -10.50 -14.09 -20.11
C SER A 35 -10.09 -13.44 -21.43
N GLU A 36 -9.52 -12.22 -21.38
CA GLU A 36 -9.01 -11.50 -22.56
C GLU A 36 -7.91 -12.26 -23.32
N ILE A 37 -7.14 -13.09 -22.61
CA ILE A 37 -6.11 -13.96 -23.20
C ILE A 37 -6.58 -15.40 -23.42
N GLY A 38 -7.89 -15.63 -23.26
CA GLY A 38 -8.51 -16.95 -23.48
C GLY A 38 -8.13 -18.00 -22.44
N MET A 39 -7.82 -17.58 -21.21
CA MET A 39 -7.48 -18.48 -20.11
C MET A 39 -8.76 -18.91 -19.38
N PRO A 40 -9.08 -20.22 -19.35
CA PRO A 40 -10.27 -20.69 -18.65
C PRO A 40 -10.10 -20.60 -17.12
N LYS A 41 -11.22 -20.45 -16.43
CA LYS A 41 -11.27 -20.27 -14.95
C LYS A 41 -10.57 -21.40 -14.20
N GLU A 42 -10.63 -22.61 -14.72
CA GLU A 42 -10.03 -23.82 -14.12
C GLU A 42 -8.48 -23.74 -14.07
N LEU A 43 -7.87 -22.89 -14.88
CA LEU A 43 -6.42 -22.70 -14.94
C LEU A 43 -5.91 -21.52 -14.13
N LEU A 44 -6.79 -20.80 -13.41
CA LEU A 44 -6.41 -19.64 -12.59
C LEU A 44 -5.83 -20.02 -11.22
N GLY A 45 -5.80 -21.29 -10.84
CA GLY A 45 -5.22 -21.74 -9.57
C GLY A 45 -3.84 -21.14 -9.26
N PRO A 46 -2.86 -21.22 -10.17
CA PRO A 46 -1.54 -20.62 -9.98
C PRO A 46 -1.57 -19.08 -9.80
N VAL A 47 -2.54 -18.39 -10.39
CA VAL A 47 -2.73 -16.94 -10.22
C VAL A 47 -3.20 -16.63 -8.80
N TYR A 48 -4.14 -17.40 -8.28
CA TYR A 48 -4.61 -17.27 -6.90
C TYR A 48 -3.48 -17.55 -5.89
N ASP A 49 -2.69 -18.59 -6.12
CA ASP A 49 -1.53 -18.91 -5.27
C ASP A 49 -0.48 -17.81 -5.29
N TYR A 50 -0.23 -17.22 -6.47
CA TYR A 50 0.66 -16.08 -6.61
C TYR A 50 0.16 -14.84 -5.84
N LEU A 51 -1.13 -14.52 -5.92
CA LEU A 51 -1.72 -13.39 -5.20
C LEU A 51 -1.61 -13.58 -3.69
N LYS A 52 -1.90 -14.78 -3.18
CA LYS A 52 -1.73 -15.13 -1.77
C LYS A 52 -0.28 -15.00 -1.31
N ALA A 53 0.67 -15.47 -2.12
CA ALA A 53 2.11 -15.35 -1.83
C ALA A 53 2.58 -13.89 -1.79
N LYS A 54 1.86 -12.97 -2.45
CA LYS A 54 2.12 -11.51 -2.43
C LYS A 54 1.28 -10.75 -1.40
N ASN A 55 0.55 -11.45 -0.53
CA ASN A 55 -0.38 -10.87 0.45
C ASN A 55 -1.45 -9.98 -0.18
N ILE A 56 -1.92 -10.35 -1.38
CA ILE A 56 -3.04 -9.69 -2.05
C ILE A 56 -4.31 -10.45 -1.68
N ALA A 57 -5.25 -9.77 -1.04
CA ALA A 57 -6.54 -10.33 -0.66
C ALA A 57 -7.45 -10.53 -1.88
N ILE A 58 -8.16 -11.65 -1.91
CA ILE A 58 -9.07 -12.01 -3.01
C ILE A 58 -10.49 -12.04 -2.42
N ASP A 59 -11.44 -11.41 -3.12
CA ASP A 59 -12.87 -11.32 -2.74
C ASP A 59 -13.15 -10.63 -1.40
N ASP A 60 -12.16 -10.00 -0.77
CA ASP A 60 -12.48 -9.05 0.28
C ASP A 60 -13.26 -7.87 -0.34
N GLU A 61 -14.27 -7.40 0.34
CA GLU A 61 -15.03 -6.24 -0.11
C GLU A 61 -14.06 -5.09 -0.39
N ILE A 62 -14.12 -4.55 -1.62
CA ILE A 62 -13.45 -3.30 -1.94
C ILE A 62 -14.25 -2.22 -1.25
N ILE A 63 -13.78 -1.84 -0.07
CA ILE A 63 -14.45 -0.84 0.74
C ILE A 63 -14.15 0.51 0.09
N ASP A 64 -15.18 1.19 -0.40
CA ASP A 64 -15.10 2.60 -0.74
C ASP A 64 -14.87 3.38 0.56
N THR A 65 -13.60 3.66 0.85
CA THR A 65 -13.20 4.34 2.08
C THR A 65 -13.76 5.76 2.16
N ASP A 66 -14.00 6.40 1.02
CA ASP A 66 -14.58 7.75 0.98
C ASP A 66 -16.07 7.74 1.33
N ALA A 67 -16.78 6.63 1.05
CA ALA A 67 -18.17 6.46 1.44
C ALA A 67 -18.36 6.14 2.93
N ILE A 68 -17.33 5.59 3.58
CA ILE A 68 -17.41 5.19 5.00
C ILE A 68 -17.00 6.32 5.94
N MET A 69 -16.07 7.18 5.52
CA MET A 69 -15.61 8.30 6.31
C MET A 69 -16.71 9.32 6.53
N ASP A 70 -16.86 9.79 7.74
CA ASP A 70 -17.70 10.94 8.05
C ASP A 70 -17.05 12.26 7.59
N GLU A 71 -17.75 13.39 7.79
CA GLU A 71 -17.24 14.69 7.35
C GLU A 71 -16.01 15.13 8.14
N GLU A 72 -15.94 14.78 9.42
CA GLU A 72 -14.80 15.12 10.29
C GLU A 72 -13.54 14.36 9.87
N ASP A 73 -13.66 13.08 9.62
CA ASP A 73 -12.57 12.22 9.13
C ASP A 73 -12.06 12.70 7.76
N ARG A 74 -12.97 13.06 6.83
CA ARG A 74 -12.59 13.59 5.52
C ARG A 74 -11.84 14.92 5.63
N ASN A 75 -12.34 15.84 6.42
CA ASN A 75 -11.70 17.15 6.63
C ASN A 75 -10.31 17.00 7.24
N TYR A 76 -10.15 16.10 8.22
CA TYR A 76 -8.84 15.81 8.80
C TYR A 76 -7.88 15.24 7.76
N LEU A 77 -8.34 14.25 6.99
CA LEU A 77 -7.50 13.61 5.97
C LEU A 77 -7.07 14.60 4.88
N ASP A 78 -7.98 15.46 4.41
CA ASP A 78 -7.66 16.48 3.41
C ASP A 78 -6.61 17.46 3.91
N LEU A 79 -6.72 17.90 5.17
CA LEU A 79 -5.72 18.78 5.80
C LEU A 79 -4.38 18.06 5.94
N TYR A 80 -4.38 16.83 6.41
CA TYR A 80 -3.18 16.02 6.58
C TYR A 80 -2.47 15.73 5.26
N LEU A 81 -3.22 15.42 4.19
CA LEU A 81 -2.67 15.25 2.84
C LEU A 81 -2.08 16.55 2.29
N CYS A 82 -2.69 17.69 2.59
CA CYS A 82 -2.13 18.99 2.22
C CYS A 82 -0.79 19.22 2.91
N GLU A 83 -0.68 18.94 4.20
CA GLU A 83 0.57 19.05 4.96
C GLU A 83 1.66 18.09 4.42
N LEU A 84 1.28 16.85 4.07
CA LEU A 84 2.21 15.89 3.46
C LEU A 84 2.68 16.36 2.07
N GLY A 85 1.82 17.05 1.31
CA GLY A 85 2.16 17.61 0.01
C GLY A 85 3.21 18.73 0.08
N GLU A 86 3.42 19.34 1.25
CA GLU A 86 4.48 20.32 1.50
C GLU A 86 5.85 19.67 1.79
N LEU A 87 5.89 18.37 2.03
CA LEU A 87 7.14 17.64 2.22
C LEU A 87 7.90 17.51 0.91
N ASN A 88 9.22 17.36 1.02
CA ASN A 88 10.07 17.19 -0.15
C ASN A 88 9.77 15.87 -0.86
N GLU A 89 9.69 15.93 -2.18
CA GLU A 89 9.68 14.73 -3.01
C GLU A 89 11.11 14.25 -3.25
N TYR A 90 11.30 12.94 -3.14
CA TYR A 90 12.60 12.29 -3.31
C TYR A 90 12.55 11.26 -4.42
N THR A 91 13.63 11.18 -5.20
CA THR A 91 13.83 10.11 -6.18
C THR A 91 14.05 8.77 -5.47
N GLU A 92 13.84 7.66 -6.19
CA GLU A 92 14.08 6.32 -5.63
C GLU A 92 15.53 6.12 -5.16
N GLY A 93 16.50 6.70 -5.88
CA GLY A 93 17.91 6.66 -5.48
C GLY A 93 18.20 7.43 -4.18
N GLU A 94 17.55 8.57 -3.98
CA GLU A 94 17.64 9.33 -2.73
C GLU A 94 17.00 8.57 -1.56
N LYS A 95 15.83 7.97 -1.77
CA LYS A 95 15.17 7.13 -0.76
C LYS A 95 16.05 5.97 -0.33
N GLU A 96 16.66 5.26 -1.30
CA GLU A 96 17.59 4.17 -1.02
C GLU A 96 18.80 4.64 -0.21
N ALA A 97 19.37 5.79 -0.55
CA ALA A 97 20.47 6.40 0.19
C ALA A 97 20.05 6.76 1.63
N PHE A 98 18.82 7.24 1.85
CA PHE A 98 18.31 7.50 3.19
C PHE A 98 18.15 6.22 3.99
N TYR A 99 17.66 5.14 3.39
CA TYR A 99 17.54 3.84 4.08
C TYR A 99 18.91 3.32 4.54
N ILE A 100 19.91 3.33 3.64
CA ILE A 100 21.28 2.87 3.96
C ILE A 100 21.89 3.74 5.06
N SER A 101 21.78 5.07 4.96
CA SER A 101 22.32 6.01 5.92
C SER A 101 21.60 5.92 7.29
N ALA A 102 20.28 5.73 7.29
CA ALA A 102 19.50 5.52 8.49
C ALA A 102 19.92 4.23 9.22
N MET A 103 20.14 3.15 8.46
CA MET A 103 20.67 1.88 9.00
C MET A 103 22.07 2.04 9.63
N ALA A 104 22.86 2.97 9.15
CA ALA A 104 24.16 3.33 9.73
C ALA A 104 24.05 4.23 10.98
N GLY A 105 22.82 4.59 11.42
CA GLY A 105 22.57 5.34 12.64
C GLY A 105 22.49 6.86 12.46
N HIS A 106 22.46 7.38 11.24
CA HIS A 106 22.31 8.81 10.97
C HIS A 106 20.90 9.29 11.27
N LYS A 107 20.72 10.08 12.32
CA LYS A 107 19.41 10.54 12.80
C LYS A 107 18.63 11.38 11.79
N GLU A 108 19.33 12.21 11.00
CA GLU A 108 18.67 13.01 9.97
C GLU A 108 18.09 12.13 8.87
N SER A 109 18.83 11.09 8.48
CA SER A 109 18.35 10.10 7.49
C SER A 109 17.17 9.29 8.02
N GLN A 110 17.13 9.00 9.33
CA GLN A 110 15.98 8.36 9.97
C GLN A 110 14.71 9.21 9.85
N LYS A 111 14.83 10.53 10.07
CA LYS A 111 13.70 11.45 9.86
C LYS A 111 13.23 11.45 8.41
N ARG A 112 14.14 11.44 7.45
CA ARG A 112 13.79 11.35 6.02
C ARG A 112 13.08 10.04 5.67
N VAL A 113 13.53 8.92 6.24
CA VAL A 113 12.85 7.63 6.08
C VAL A 113 11.42 7.70 6.61
N ILE A 114 11.20 8.28 7.79
CA ILE A 114 9.86 8.46 8.36
C ILE A 114 9.01 9.31 7.41
N GLU A 115 9.48 10.47 6.95
CA GLU A 115 8.76 11.34 6.01
C GLU A 115 8.35 10.59 4.73
N VAL A 116 9.25 9.81 4.14
CA VAL A 116 8.99 9.01 2.95
C VAL A 116 7.89 7.95 3.17
N MET A 117 7.78 7.44 4.40
CA MET A 117 6.83 6.37 4.73
C MET A 117 5.47 6.87 5.25
N LEU A 118 5.33 8.16 5.57
CA LEU A 118 4.07 8.73 6.09
C LEU A 118 2.84 8.44 5.20
N PRO A 119 2.91 8.55 3.86
CA PRO A 119 1.77 8.21 3.00
C PRO A 119 1.29 6.77 3.16
N GLN A 120 2.19 5.82 3.43
CA GLN A 120 1.83 4.41 3.63
C GLN A 120 1.03 4.20 4.93
N VAL A 121 1.26 5.05 5.95
CA VAL A 121 0.47 5.02 7.19
C VAL A 121 -0.99 5.32 6.91
N ILE A 122 -1.28 6.27 6.01
CA ILE A 122 -2.66 6.59 5.60
C ILE A 122 -3.32 5.37 4.95
N ASP A 123 -2.64 4.71 4.03
CA ASP A 123 -3.18 3.53 3.34
C ASP A 123 -3.49 2.40 4.33
N ILE A 124 -2.62 2.20 5.31
CA ILE A 124 -2.86 1.22 6.38
C ILE A 124 -4.02 1.66 7.28
N ALA A 125 -4.05 2.93 7.70
CA ALA A 125 -5.11 3.46 8.55
C ALA A 125 -6.49 3.29 7.92
N LYS A 126 -6.61 3.51 6.61
CA LYS A 126 -7.86 3.31 5.85
C LYS A 126 -8.40 1.88 5.94
N LEU A 127 -7.55 0.87 6.16
CA LEU A 127 -7.99 -0.53 6.32
C LEU A 127 -8.75 -0.76 7.63
N TYR A 128 -8.59 0.13 8.62
CA TYR A 128 -9.22 0.03 9.94
C TYR A 128 -10.39 0.98 10.14
N LEU A 129 -10.85 1.65 9.07
CA LEU A 129 -12.04 2.49 9.10
C LEU A 129 -13.29 1.67 9.50
N ASN A 130 -14.29 2.38 10.01
CA ASN A 130 -15.58 1.81 10.43
C ASN A 130 -15.50 0.79 11.58
N GLN A 131 -14.46 0.87 12.40
CA GLN A 131 -14.28 0.04 13.60
C GLN A 131 -14.44 0.85 14.89
N GLY A 132 -15.03 2.04 14.82
CA GLY A 132 -15.27 2.91 15.97
C GLY A 132 -14.08 3.76 16.40
N VAL A 133 -13.06 3.88 15.54
CA VAL A 133 -11.87 4.71 15.76
C VAL A 133 -11.79 5.74 14.63
N SER A 134 -11.53 7.01 14.94
CA SER A 134 -11.38 8.08 13.95
C SER A 134 -10.12 7.88 13.09
N ILE A 135 -10.13 8.42 11.86
CA ILE A 135 -8.94 8.38 10.99
C ILE A 135 -7.76 9.14 11.62
N GLU A 136 -8.04 10.21 12.36
CA GLU A 136 -7.03 10.98 13.12
C GLU A 136 -6.29 10.10 14.11
N ASP A 137 -7.01 9.34 14.93
CA ASP A 137 -6.42 8.44 15.93
C ASP A 137 -5.64 7.30 15.24
N LEU A 138 -6.19 6.73 14.16
CA LEU A 138 -5.52 5.67 13.40
C LEU A 138 -4.21 6.16 12.78
N ILE A 139 -4.18 7.33 12.17
CA ILE A 139 -2.97 7.94 11.61
C ILE A 139 -1.98 8.28 12.74
N GLY A 140 -2.46 8.85 13.83
CA GLY A 140 -1.64 9.17 14.99
C GLY A 140 -0.91 7.95 15.55
N GLU A 141 -1.63 6.86 15.79
CA GLU A 141 -1.05 5.59 16.26
C GLU A 141 -0.09 4.99 15.21
N GLY A 142 -0.44 5.05 13.92
CA GLY A 142 0.41 4.59 12.84
C GLY A 142 1.73 5.37 12.76
N ASN A 143 1.69 6.69 12.94
CA ASN A 143 2.88 7.54 12.96
C ASN A 143 3.79 7.24 14.15
N VAL A 144 3.21 7.00 15.33
CA VAL A 144 3.96 6.57 16.52
C VAL A 144 4.63 5.22 16.25
N ALA A 145 3.89 4.24 15.74
CA ALA A 145 4.42 2.93 15.42
C ALA A 145 5.54 2.99 14.37
N LEU A 146 5.40 3.82 13.34
CA LEU A 146 6.43 4.05 12.32
C LEU A 146 7.71 4.63 12.94
N THR A 147 7.57 5.66 13.78
CA THR A 147 8.71 6.31 14.43
C THR A 147 9.46 5.35 15.36
N MET A 148 8.72 4.55 16.13
CA MET A 148 9.29 3.51 17.00
C MET A 148 9.96 2.41 16.16
N GLY A 149 9.31 1.96 15.08
CA GLY A 149 9.83 0.92 14.21
C GLY A 149 11.15 1.31 13.53
N VAL A 150 11.26 2.53 13.03
CA VAL A 150 12.51 3.07 12.47
C VAL A 150 13.60 3.13 13.54
N GLY A 151 13.29 3.59 14.75
CA GLY A 151 14.23 3.62 15.85
C GLY A 151 14.72 2.22 16.26
N LEU A 152 13.80 1.24 16.37
CA LEU A 152 14.12 -0.13 16.79
C LEU A 152 14.94 -0.91 15.75
N SER A 153 14.69 -0.73 14.47
CA SER A 153 15.43 -1.43 13.41
C SER A 153 16.93 -1.11 13.42
N LEU A 154 17.31 0.00 14.06
CA LEU A 154 18.69 0.46 14.19
C LEU A 154 19.39 -0.07 15.45
N ILE A 155 18.65 -0.51 16.45
CA ILE A 155 19.19 -1.09 17.69
C ILE A 155 19.59 -2.56 17.48
N HIS A 156 18.96 -3.25 16.52
CA HIS A 156 19.18 -4.67 16.23
C HIS A 156 20.25 -4.95 15.15
N ILE A 157 20.90 -3.93 14.66
CA ILE A 157 22.09 -4.03 13.80
C ILE A 157 23.35 -3.76 14.63
#